data_4e256b1dfa8aa9320eb322e10cc86184
#
_entry.id   4e256b1dfa8aa9320eb322e10cc86184
#
_cell.length_a   1.000
_cell.length_b   1.000
_cell.length_c   1.000
_cell.angle_alpha   90.00
_cell.angle_beta   90.00
_cell.angle_gamma   90.00
#
_symmetry.space_group_name_H-M   'P 1'
#
loop_
_entity.id
_entity.type
_entity.pdbx_description
1 polymer ?
#
loop_
_entity_poly.entity_id
_entity_poly.type
_entity_poly.pdbx_seq_one_letter_code
_entity_poly.pdbx_strand_id
1 'polypeptide(L)'
;LVATLPAYLNGLSGYGVHVITVNDYLARRDSEWIGPIMEFLHLTIDCIDKYKPHSPQRVAAYKKDIVYGTNNEFGFDYLRDNMVRSSKELVQSKHHFAMIDEVDSVLVDDARTPLIISGPVPEGSEEQEYNELKYKVENLFSGQRKIANEYLTDAKRLFSEGITGVNEGEGGLALYRAHKAMPKSLPLIKFLSGEGVKVHMQKTENFYMQEQNKNMHIVDAPLLFTIDEKNRNVELTDRGVDFLSKGENDPNFYIMPDITEEMQNLNLRETELGTKLTEERDILVQDYSIKARRLHSVSQLLKAYTMFEKDTDYVVMEGQVKIVDEQTGRMMEGRRYSDGLHQALEAKENVKVGEITQTYATVTLQNYFRKYHKLCG
;
A
#
# COMPACT_ATOMS: atom_id res chain seq x y z
N LEU A 1 -33.29 -14.09 19.07
CA LEU A 1 -34.78 -14.13 19.11
C LEU A 1 -35.38 -12.89 18.48
N VAL A 2 -34.99 -11.66 18.84
CA VAL A 2 -35.58 -10.41 18.28
C VAL A 2 -35.42 -10.36 16.77
N ALA A 3 -34.27 -10.79 16.23
CA ALA A 3 -33.97 -10.88 14.81
C ALA A 3 -34.95 -11.74 14.01
N THR A 4 -35.59 -12.71 14.66
CA THR A 4 -36.54 -13.63 14.02
C THR A 4 -37.75 -12.93 13.41
N LEU A 5 -38.27 -11.92 14.09
CA LEU A 5 -39.47 -11.20 13.66
C LEU A 5 -39.30 -10.40 12.36
N PRO A 6 -38.28 -9.50 12.25
CA PRO A 6 -38.05 -8.78 11.01
C PRO A 6 -37.52 -9.69 9.89
N ALA A 7 -36.76 -10.73 10.20
CA ALA A 7 -36.32 -11.71 9.21
C ALA A 7 -37.50 -12.47 8.60
N TYR A 8 -38.46 -12.93 9.42
CA TYR A 8 -39.66 -13.58 8.94
C TYR A 8 -40.52 -12.62 8.08
N LEU A 9 -40.80 -11.42 8.59
CA LEU A 9 -41.63 -10.43 7.87
C LEU A 9 -41.07 -10.08 6.49
N ASN A 10 -39.76 -9.87 6.39
CA ASN A 10 -39.13 -9.57 5.11
C ASN A 10 -38.92 -10.82 4.23
N GLY A 11 -38.78 -12.01 4.82
CA GLY A 11 -38.73 -13.30 4.12
C GLY A 11 -40.01 -13.60 3.34
N LEU A 12 -41.15 -13.23 3.87
CA LEU A 12 -42.45 -13.39 3.20
C LEU A 12 -42.55 -12.64 1.86
N SER A 13 -41.70 -11.64 1.64
CA SER A 13 -41.68 -10.88 0.38
C SER A 13 -41.09 -11.68 -0.79
N GLY A 14 -40.34 -12.74 -0.51
CA GLY A 14 -39.63 -13.57 -1.52
C GLY A 14 -38.43 -12.88 -2.18
N TYR A 15 -37.98 -11.75 -1.67
CA TYR A 15 -36.82 -11.04 -2.21
C TYR A 15 -35.49 -11.41 -1.56
N GLY A 16 -35.53 -12.26 -0.53
CA GLY A 16 -34.36 -12.70 0.24
C GLY A 16 -33.98 -11.80 1.40
N VAL A 17 -33.56 -12.42 2.47
CA VAL A 17 -33.10 -11.79 3.72
C VAL A 17 -31.72 -12.28 4.04
N HIS A 18 -30.76 -11.38 4.25
CA HIS A 18 -29.44 -11.70 4.75
C HIS A 18 -29.35 -11.30 6.23
N VAL A 19 -28.98 -12.24 7.08
CA VAL A 19 -28.71 -12.00 8.51
C VAL A 19 -27.22 -12.13 8.74
N ILE A 20 -26.61 -11.01 9.07
CA ILE A 20 -25.17 -10.83 9.15
C ILE A 20 -24.72 -10.88 10.60
N THR A 21 -23.72 -11.69 10.90
CA THR A 21 -23.08 -11.80 12.21
C THR A 21 -21.58 -11.51 12.10
N VAL A 22 -20.89 -11.29 13.23
CA VAL A 22 -19.46 -10.99 13.27
C VAL A 22 -18.56 -12.23 13.15
N ASN A 23 -19.08 -13.42 13.46
CA ASN A 23 -18.31 -14.67 13.37
C ASN A 23 -19.14 -15.85 12.85
N ASP A 24 -18.46 -16.85 12.31
CA ASP A 24 -19.02 -18.03 11.69
C ASP A 24 -19.75 -18.97 12.69
N TYR A 25 -19.28 -19.01 13.94
CA TYR A 25 -19.94 -19.79 14.97
C TYR A 25 -21.35 -19.28 15.25
N LEU A 26 -21.53 -17.96 15.40
CA LEU A 26 -22.85 -17.36 15.61
C LEU A 26 -23.74 -17.57 14.38
N ALA A 27 -23.22 -17.36 13.18
CA ALA A 27 -23.97 -17.56 11.95
C ALA A 27 -24.52 -18.99 11.85
N ARG A 28 -23.70 -20.00 12.11
CA ARG A 28 -24.10 -21.42 12.10
C ARG A 28 -25.07 -21.75 13.21
N ARG A 29 -24.73 -21.42 14.45
CA ARG A 29 -25.57 -21.66 15.63
C ARG A 29 -26.97 -21.09 15.46
N ASP A 30 -27.05 -19.82 15.07
CA ASP A 30 -28.33 -19.10 15.01
C ASP A 30 -29.17 -19.58 13.83
N SER A 31 -28.55 -19.89 12.67
CA SER A 31 -29.26 -20.52 11.55
C SER A 31 -29.86 -21.87 11.90
N GLU A 32 -29.14 -22.68 12.69
CA GLU A 32 -29.60 -24.01 13.13
C GLU A 32 -30.66 -23.91 14.22
N TRP A 33 -30.53 -22.94 15.13
CA TRP A 33 -31.48 -22.79 16.23
C TRP A 33 -32.80 -22.17 15.77
N ILE A 34 -32.76 -21.21 14.87
CA ILE A 34 -33.94 -20.53 14.33
C ILE A 34 -34.55 -21.27 13.14
N GLY A 35 -33.74 -22.10 12.46
CA GLY A 35 -34.14 -22.88 11.29
C GLY A 35 -35.47 -23.63 11.44
N PRO A 36 -35.67 -24.47 12.47
CA PRO A 36 -36.92 -25.19 12.68
C PRO A 36 -38.17 -24.29 12.78
N ILE A 37 -38.05 -23.10 13.34
CA ILE A 37 -39.15 -22.12 13.44
C ILE A 37 -39.49 -21.59 12.05
N MET A 38 -38.47 -21.19 11.26
CA MET A 38 -38.69 -20.66 9.92
C MET A 38 -39.25 -21.72 8.96
N GLU A 39 -38.75 -22.94 9.03
CA GLU A 39 -39.24 -24.07 8.24
C GLU A 39 -40.70 -24.42 8.60
N PHE A 40 -41.05 -24.42 9.88
CA PHE A 40 -42.44 -24.57 10.32
C PHE A 40 -43.36 -23.48 9.74
N LEU A 41 -42.82 -22.28 9.57
CA LEU A 41 -43.54 -21.15 8.96
C LEU A 41 -43.40 -21.08 7.42
N HIS A 42 -42.96 -22.17 6.81
CA HIS A 42 -42.77 -22.33 5.35
C HIS A 42 -41.73 -21.44 4.69
N LEU A 43 -40.75 -20.94 5.45
CA LEU A 43 -39.57 -20.23 4.88
C LEU A 43 -38.33 -21.13 4.91
N THR A 44 -37.55 -21.03 3.86
CA THR A 44 -36.29 -21.77 3.76
C THR A 44 -35.11 -20.96 4.31
N ILE A 45 -34.21 -21.61 5.04
CA ILE A 45 -33.09 -20.98 5.72
C ILE A 45 -31.80 -21.78 5.48
N ASP A 46 -30.67 -21.08 5.37
CA ASP A 46 -29.35 -21.71 5.34
C ASP A 46 -28.25 -20.74 5.81
N CYS A 47 -27.01 -21.24 5.94
CA CYS A 47 -25.84 -20.47 6.35
C CYS A 47 -24.70 -20.67 5.35
N ILE A 48 -24.20 -19.57 4.77
CA ILE A 48 -23.14 -19.61 3.75
C ILE A 48 -21.79 -20.05 4.31
N ASP A 49 -21.51 -19.79 5.60
CA ASP A 49 -20.26 -20.19 6.25
C ASP A 49 -20.08 -21.71 6.41
N LYS A 50 -21.11 -22.49 6.09
CA LYS A 50 -21.03 -23.96 6.03
C LYS A 50 -20.35 -24.45 4.75
N TYR A 51 -20.25 -23.65 3.73
CA TYR A 51 -19.88 -24.07 2.38
C TYR A 51 -18.65 -23.33 1.85
N LYS A 52 -17.87 -24.01 1.02
CA LYS A 52 -16.72 -23.40 0.34
C LYS A 52 -17.19 -22.32 -0.65
N PRO A 53 -16.40 -21.24 -0.83
CA PRO A 53 -16.66 -20.26 -1.88
C PRO A 53 -16.89 -20.89 -3.26
N HIS A 54 -17.77 -20.32 -4.05
CA HIS A 54 -18.17 -20.81 -5.40
C HIS A 54 -18.69 -22.25 -5.47
N SER A 55 -18.94 -22.91 -4.34
CA SER A 55 -19.54 -24.25 -4.37
C SER A 55 -21.01 -24.19 -4.79
N PRO A 56 -21.52 -25.25 -5.48
CA PRO A 56 -22.95 -25.34 -5.80
C PRO A 56 -23.86 -25.22 -4.58
N GLN A 57 -23.39 -25.73 -3.43
CA GLN A 57 -24.10 -25.65 -2.16
C GLN A 57 -24.21 -24.21 -1.67
N ARG A 58 -23.14 -23.40 -1.82
CA ARG A 58 -23.15 -21.97 -1.45
C ARG A 58 -24.12 -21.17 -2.34
N VAL A 59 -24.16 -21.47 -3.63
CA VAL A 59 -25.14 -20.90 -4.57
C VAL A 59 -26.57 -21.30 -4.18
N ALA A 60 -26.79 -22.54 -3.76
CA ALA A 60 -28.09 -23.00 -3.28
C ALA A 60 -28.50 -22.33 -1.97
N ALA A 61 -27.54 -22.06 -1.07
CA ALA A 61 -27.79 -21.33 0.17
C ALA A 61 -28.27 -19.89 -0.09
N TYR A 62 -27.68 -19.17 -1.05
CA TYR A 62 -28.13 -17.82 -1.42
C TYR A 62 -29.54 -17.77 -2.07
N LYS A 63 -30.06 -18.90 -2.52
CA LYS A 63 -31.44 -19.00 -3.05
C LYS A 63 -32.49 -19.23 -2.00
N LYS A 64 -32.11 -19.38 -0.74
CA LYS A 64 -33.04 -19.51 0.39
C LYS A 64 -33.69 -18.18 0.74
N ASP A 65 -34.84 -18.24 1.42
CA ASP A 65 -35.57 -17.03 1.84
C ASP A 65 -34.77 -16.25 2.90
N ILE A 66 -34.06 -16.97 3.78
CA ILE A 66 -33.23 -16.37 4.83
C ILE A 66 -31.84 -17.00 4.76
N VAL A 67 -30.82 -16.15 4.68
CA VAL A 67 -29.41 -16.55 4.56
C VAL A 67 -28.60 -15.94 5.69
N TYR A 68 -27.98 -16.79 6.49
CA TYR A 68 -27.04 -16.38 7.54
C TYR A 68 -25.61 -16.41 7.03
N GLY A 69 -24.78 -15.53 7.57
CA GLY A 69 -23.35 -15.54 7.29
C GLY A 69 -22.61 -14.40 7.98
N THR A 70 -21.29 -14.45 7.91
CA THR A 70 -20.44 -13.40 8.45
C THR A 70 -20.36 -12.19 7.49
N ASN A 71 -20.16 -11.01 8.05
CA ASN A 71 -19.97 -9.78 7.31
C ASN A 71 -18.89 -9.91 6.21
N ASN A 72 -17.76 -10.55 6.55
CA ASN A 72 -16.63 -10.73 5.64
C ASN A 72 -16.98 -11.67 4.48
N GLU A 73 -17.65 -12.80 4.75
CA GLU A 73 -17.99 -13.79 3.73
C GLU A 73 -18.99 -13.22 2.71
N PHE A 74 -19.99 -12.47 3.16
CA PHE A 74 -20.89 -11.74 2.25
C PHE A 74 -20.13 -10.75 1.37
N GLY A 75 -19.22 -9.98 1.94
CA GLY A 75 -18.41 -9.02 1.20
C GLY A 75 -17.40 -9.68 0.25
N PHE A 76 -16.78 -10.77 0.65
CA PHE A 76 -15.89 -11.53 -0.25
C PHE A 76 -16.64 -12.21 -1.40
N ASP A 77 -17.83 -12.76 -1.16
CA ASP A 77 -18.64 -13.30 -2.26
C ASP A 77 -19.03 -12.20 -3.25
N TYR A 78 -19.38 -11.00 -2.76
CA TYR A 78 -19.62 -9.85 -3.62
C TYR A 78 -18.39 -9.49 -4.47
N LEU A 79 -17.19 -9.47 -3.88
CA LEU A 79 -15.96 -9.20 -4.61
C LEU A 79 -15.71 -10.27 -5.68
N ARG A 80 -15.88 -11.56 -5.33
CA ARG A 80 -15.73 -12.67 -6.28
C ARG A 80 -16.72 -12.58 -7.42
N ASP A 81 -17.98 -12.23 -7.13
CA ASP A 81 -19.02 -12.06 -8.13
C ASP A 81 -18.71 -10.93 -9.13
N ASN A 82 -18.00 -9.87 -8.70
CA ASN A 82 -17.54 -8.83 -9.59
C ASN A 82 -16.34 -9.23 -10.47
N MET A 83 -15.71 -10.36 -10.19
CA MET A 83 -14.56 -10.88 -10.94
C MET A 83 -14.95 -11.98 -11.94
N VAL A 84 -16.19 -12.51 -11.90
CA VAL A 84 -16.65 -13.55 -12.81
C VAL A 84 -16.86 -13.01 -14.21
N ARG A 85 -16.71 -13.88 -15.21
CA ARG A 85 -16.86 -13.52 -16.63
C ARG A 85 -18.29 -13.73 -17.17
N SER A 86 -19.10 -14.49 -16.45
CA SER A 86 -20.46 -14.85 -16.86
C SER A 86 -21.45 -14.67 -15.72
N SER A 87 -22.62 -14.13 -16.00
CA SER A 87 -23.70 -13.99 -15.02
C SER A 87 -24.19 -15.33 -14.46
N LYS A 88 -23.87 -16.46 -15.11
CA LYS A 88 -24.21 -17.80 -14.62
C LYS A 88 -23.30 -18.26 -13.46
N GLU A 89 -22.17 -17.61 -13.28
CA GLU A 89 -21.19 -17.89 -12.22
C GLU A 89 -21.44 -17.08 -10.96
N LEU A 90 -22.38 -16.15 -10.98
CA LEU A 90 -22.75 -15.34 -9.83
C LEU A 90 -23.30 -16.23 -8.69
N VAL A 91 -22.81 -15.98 -7.50
CA VAL A 91 -23.20 -16.69 -6.29
C VAL A 91 -24.29 -15.95 -5.55
N GLN A 92 -24.14 -14.65 -5.41
CA GLN A 92 -25.14 -13.79 -4.77
C GLN A 92 -26.28 -13.47 -5.73
N SER A 93 -27.49 -13.37 -5.16
CA SER A 93 -28.67 -12.96 -5.90
C SER A 93 -28.97 -11.46 -5.68
N LYS A 94 -30.06 -11.15 -5.03
CA LYS A 94 -30.53 -9.77 -4.80
C LYS A 94 -30.12 -9.28 -3.42
N HIS A 95 -29.68 -8.01 -3.32
CA HIS A 95 -29.41 -7.32 -2.07
C HIS A 95 -30.68 -6.56 -1.63
N HIS A 96 -31.68 -7.28 -1.10
CA HIS A 96 -32.95 -6.64 -0.75
C HIS A 96 -32.99 -6.18 0.70
N PHE A 97 -32.88 -7.10 1.66
CA PHE A 97 -32.92 -6.77 3.08
C PHE A 97 -31.70 -7.41 3.78
N ALA A 98 -30.99 -6.60 4.55
CA ALA A 98 -29.94 -7.08 5.43
C ALA A 98 -30.24 -6.63 6.87
N MET A 99 -30.04 -7.58 7.79
CA MET A 99 -30.01 -7.33 9.22
C MET A 99 -28.61 -7.63 9.75
N ILE A 100 -28.01 -6.64 10.39
CA ILE A 100 -26.63 -6.73 10.88
C ILE A 100 -26.69 -6.79 12.40
N ASP A 101 -26.20 -7.90 12.94
CA ASP A 101 -25.95 -8.03 14.38
C ASP A 101 -24.63 -7.35 14.74
N GLU A 102 -24.55 -6.78 15.93
CA GLU A 102 -23.41 -5.96 16.38
C GLU A 102 -23.04 -4.86 15.35
N VAL A 103 -24.04 -4.11 14.92
CA VAL A 103 -23.94 -3.13 13.83
C VAL A 103 -22.92 -2.01 14.11
N ASP A 104 -22.65 -1.67 15.34
CA ASP A 104 -21.61 -0.75 15.79
C ASP A 104 -20.21 -1.27 15.43
N SER A 105 -19.90 -2.53 15.72
CA SER A 105 -18.65 -3.14 15.29
C SER A 105 -18.52 -3.17 13.77
N VAL A 106 -19.57 -3.58 13.06
CA VAL A 106 -19.52 -3.78 11.60
C VAL A 106 -19.52 -2.47 10.80
N LEU A 107 -20.36 -1.49 11.19
CA LEU A 107 -20.58 -0.26 10.42
C LEU A 107 -19.97 1.01 11.04
N VAL A 108 -19.35 0.92 12.21
CA VAL A 108 -18.61 2.03 12.84
C VAL A 108 -17.14 1.67 12.96
N ASP A 109 -16.79 0.63 13.71
CA ASP A 109 -15.39 0.28 13.97
C ASP A 109 -14.68 -0.26 12.71
N ASP A 110 -15.27 -1.24 12.04
CA ASP A 110 -14.71 -1.89 10.84
C ASP A 110 -15.22 -1.29 9.52
N ALA A 111 -16.03 -0.25 9.57
CA ALA A 111 -16.72 0.29 8.39
C ALA A 111 -15.79 0.66 7.23
N ARG A 112 -14.61 1.19 7.54
CA ARG A 112 -13.62 1.66 6.58
C ARG A 112 -12.55 0.62 6.26
N THR A 113 -12.49 -0.48 6.98
CA THR A 113 -11.54 -1.56 6.71
C THR A 113 -11.93 -2.24 5.39
N PRO A 114 -11.08 -2.19 4.36
CA PRO A 114 -11.43 -2.79 3.09
C PRO A 114 -11.25 -4.31 3.12
N LEU A 115 -12.19 -5.01 2.53
CA LEU A 115 -12.01 -6.39 2.09
C LEU A 115 -11.24 -6.35 0.77
N ILE A 116 -10.18 -7.13 0.65
CA ILE A 116 -9.27 -7.10 -0.49
C ILE A 116 -9.09 -8.51 -1.02
N ILE A 117 -9.26 -8.71 -2.32
CA ILE A 117 -8.84 -9.90 -3.04
C ILE A 117 -7.61 -9.53 -3.86
N SER A 118 -6.49 -10.18 -3.58
CA SER A 118 -5.25 -10.04 -4.32
C SER A 118 -4.73 -11.39 -4.77
N GLY A 119 -3.92 -11.43 -5.79
CA GLY A 119 -3.25 -12.63 -6.26
C GLY A 119 -1.88 -12.32 -6.83
N PRO A 120 -1.03 -13.35 -6.97
CA PRO A 120 0.31 -13.19 -7.50
C PRO A 120 0.27 -12.73 -8.96
N VAL A 121 1.21 -11.87 -9.32
CA VAL A 121 1.47 -11.50 -10.71
C VAL A 121 2.47 -12.52 -11.27
N PRO A 122 2.15 -13.20 -12.39
CA PRO A 122 3.01 -14.25 -12.94
C PRO A 122 4.17 -13.68 -13.77
N GLU A 123 5.04 -12.87 -13.17
CA GLU A 123 6.27 -12.41 -13.83
C GLU A 123 7.48 -12.64 -12.93
N GLY A 124 8.24 -13.68 -13.24
CA GLY A 124 9.30 -14.28 -12.45
C GLY A 124 10.69 -13.62 -12.50
N SER A 125 10.82 -12.30 -12.70
CA SER A 125 12.14 -11.64 -12.70
C SER A 125 12.40 -10.71 -11.50
N GLU A 126 11.42 -10.55 -10.62
CA GLU A 126 11.45 -9.50 -9.59
C GLU A 126 12.37 -9.83 -8.42
N GLU A 127 12.41 -11.09 -8.00
CA GLU A 127 13.33 -11.53 -6.94
C GLU A 127 14.79 -11.22 -7.32
N GLN A 128 15.14 -11.51 -8.57
CA GLN A 128 16.48 -11.23 -9.08
C GLN A 128 16.72 -9.72 -9.15
N GLU A 129 15.76 -8.91 -9.61
CA GLU A 129 15.86 -7.46 -9.71
C GLU A 129 16.07 -6.81 -8.32
N TYR A 130 15.27 -7.17 -7.30
CA TYR A 130 15.45 -6.66 -5.95
C TYR A 130 16.80 -7.04 -5.34
N ASN A 131 17.27 -8.26 -5.56
CA ASN A 131 18.57 -8.73 -5.07
C ASN A 131 19.76 -8.02 -5.75
N GLU A 132 19.66 -7.72 -7.05
CA GLU A 132 20.68 -6.97 -7.79
C GLU A 132 20.71 -5.49 -7.37
N LEU A 133 19.54 -4.85 -7.26
CA LEU A 133 19.43 -3.44 -6.89
C LEU A 133 19.77 -3.17 -5.43
N LYS A 134 19.57 -4.13 -4.55
CA LYS A 134 19.84 -4.02 -3.12
C LYS A 134 21.22 -3.48 -2.81
N TYR A 135 22.28 -4.09 -3.38
CA TYR A 135 23.66 -3.67 -3.13
C TYR A 135 23.95 -2.24 -3.58
N LYS A 136 23.33 -1.80 -4.67
CA LYS A 136 23.45 -0.43 -5.17
C LYS A 136 22.77 0.57 -4.24
N VAL A 137 21.56 0.24 -3.79
CA VAL A 137 20.80 1.06 -2.85
C VAL A 137 21.48 1.10 -1.47
N GLU A 138 22.06 0.00 -1.01
CA GLU A 138 22.82 -0.06 0.24
C GLU A 138 24.08 0.83 0.20
N ASN A 139 24.78 0.83 -0.92
CA ASN A 139 25.91 1.74 -1.14
C ASN A 139 25.46 3.21 -1.20
N LEU A 140 24.35 3.48 -1.89
CA LEU A 140 23.74 4.82 -1.95
C LEU A 140 23.35 5.30 -0.55
N PHE A 141 22.68 4.46 0.23
CA PHE A 141 22.29 4.75 1.61
C PHE A 141 23.50 5.03 2.51
N SER A 142 24.56 4.22 2.37
CA SER A 142 25.81 4.41 3.11
C SER A 142 26.51 5.72 2.71
N GLY A 143 26.48 6.09 1.43
CA GLY A 143 26.97 7.37 0.93
C GLY A 143 26.18 8.55 1.52
N GLN A 144 24.85 8.47 1.51
CA GLN A 144 24.00 9.49 2.09
C GLN A 144 24.25 9.66 3.59
N ARG A 145 24.44 8.56 4.31
CA ARG A 145 24.76 8.60 5.75
C ARG A 145 26.06 9.36 6.04
N LYS A 146 27.08 9.22 5.19
CA LYS A 146 28.32 9.98 5.31
C LYS A 146 28.06 11.48 5.11
N ILE A 147 27.34 11.85 4.04
CA ILE A 147 26.97 13.22 3.75
C ILE A 147 26.15 13.84 4.91
N ALA A 148 25.17 13.11 5.44
CA ALA A 148 24.37 13.56 6.58
C ALA A 148 25.23 13.82 7.82
N ASN A 149 26.19 12.96 8.11
CA ASN A 149 27.10 13.12 9.25
C ASN A 149 28.07 14.30 9.07
N GLU A 150 28.55 14.55 7.87
CA GLU A 150 29.36 15.71 7.52
C GLU A 150 28.60 17.00 7.77
N TYR A 151 27.38 17.12 7.23
CA TYR A 151 26.53 18.30 7.48
C TYR A 151 26.12 18.45 8.94
N LEU A 152 25.88 17.38 9.68
CA LEU A 152 25.60 17.44 11.11
C LEU A 152 26.82 17.94 11.92
N THR A 153 28.02 17.52 11.52
CA THR A 153 29.26 17.96 12.17
C THR A 153 29.50 19.43 11.91
N ASP A 154 29.32 19.88 10.67
CA ASP A 154 29.43 21.29 10.29
C ASP A 154 28.35 22.13 11.01
N ALA A 155 27.11 21.67 11.07
CA ALA A 155 26.05 22.34 11.82
C ALA A 155 26.43 22.55 13.29
N LYS A 156 26.91 21.49 13.96
CA LYS A 156 27.35 21.58 15.37
C LYS A 156 28.46 22.59 15.57
N ARG A 157 29.47 22.59 14.69
CA ARG A 157 30.58 23.54 14.73
C ARG A 157 30.08 24.99 14.53
N LEU A 158 29.29 25.24 13.48
CA LEU A 158 28.76 26.56 13.15
C LEU A 158 27.83 27.11 14.24
N PHE A 159 26.99 26.26 14.84
CA PHE A 159 26.15 26.65 15.98
C PHE A 159 27.01 27.04 17.19
N SER A 160 28.11 26.34 17.46
CA SER A 160 29.03 26.70 18.54
C SER A 160 29.76 28.02 18.30
N GLU A 161 29.95 28.39 17.04
CA GLU A 161 30.54 29.68 16.60
C GLU A 161 29.50 30.80 16.50
N GLY A 162 28.22 30.53 16.78
CA GLY A 162 27.10 31.48 16.70
C GLY A 162 26.61 31.77 15.27
N ILE A 163 27.07 31.03 14.26
CA ILE A 163 26.70 31.15 12.86
C ILE A 163 25.48 30.26 12.58
N THR A 164 24.27 30.76 12.85
CA THR A 164 23.03 29.99 12.78
C THR A 164 22.08 30.40 11.63
N GLY A 165 22.60 31.14 10.64
CA GLY A 165 21.85 31.66 9.50
C GLY A 165 21.39 30.57 8.53
N VAL A 166 20.66 31.00 7.48
CA VAL A 166 19.99 30.12 6.51
C VAL A 166 20.72 30.00 5.16
N ASN A 167 21.78 30.80 4.95
CA ASN A 167 22.50 30.84 3.68
C ASN A 167 23.57 29.73 3.57
N GLU A 168 24.15 29.61 2.38
CA GLU A 168 25.26 28.66 2.14
C GLU A 168 26.44 28.97 3.08
N GLY A 169 26.98 27.90 3.70
CA GLY A 169 28.03 28.00 4.70
C GLY A 169 27.57 28.33 6.11
N GLU A 170 26.27 28.47 6.36
CA GLU A 170 25.69 28.76 7.67
C GLU A 170 25.06 27.49 8.31
N GLY A 171 25.01 27.48 9.63
CA GLY A 171 24.64 26.31 10.42
C GLY A 171 23.18 25.88 10.24
N GLY A 172 22.25 26.81 9.99
CA GLY A 172 20.84 26.48 9.75
C GLY A 172 20.66 25.64 8.48
N LEU A 173 21.31 25.99 7.37
CA LEU A 173 21.25 25.22 6.14
C LEU A 173 21.95 23.86 6.30
N ALA A 174 23.11 23.80 6.94
CA ALA A 174 23.79 22.54 7.21
C ALA A 174 22.92 21.60 8.05
N LEU A 175 22.25 22.12 9.09
CA LEU A 175 21.33 21.35 9.92
C LEU A 175 20.12 20.86 9.13
N TYR A 176 19.54 21.69 8.27
CA TYR A 176 18.39 21.30 7.45
C TYR A 176 18.75 20.25 6.40
N ARG A 177 19.92 20.36 5.77
CA ARG A 177 20.48 19.30 4.89
C ARG A 177 20.66 17.97 5.63
N ALA A 178 21.25 17.99 6.82
CA ALA A 178 21.39 16.80 7.64
C ALA A 178 20.03 16.17 7.99
N HIS A 179 19.03 16.99 8.30
CA HIS A 179 17.68 16.54 8.59
C HIS A 179 16.98 15.94 7.36
N LYS A 180 17.03 16.60 6.19
CA LYS A 180 16.46 16.05 4.95
C LYS A 180 17.17 14.77 4.49
N ALA A 181 18.47 14.66 4.78
CA ALA A 181 19.25 13.48 4.43
C ALA A 181 18.89 12.25 5.29
N MET A 182 18.77 12.44 6.61
CA MET A 182 18.52 11.33 7.57
C MET A 182 17.79 11.84 8.83
N PRO A 183 16.47 12.05 8.78
CA PRO A 183 15.71 12.65 9.88
C PRO A 183 15.70 11.78 11.14
N LYS A 184 15.70 10.45 11.02
CA LYS A 184 15.72 9.49 12.14
C LYS A 184 17.11 9.22 12.73
N SER A 185 18.15 9.95 12.32
CA SER A 185 19.50 9.78 12.87
C SER A 185 19.56 10.15 14.35
N LEU A 186 19.93 9.21 15.22
CA LEU A 186 20.06 9.44 16.67
C LEU A 186 20.96 10.64 17.03
N PRO A 187 22.15 10.84 16.40
CA PRO A 187 22.97 12.01 16.66
C PRO A 187 22.29 13.33 16.28
N LEU A 188 21.47 13.34 15.22
CA LEU A 188 20.70 14.50 14.81
C LEU A 188 19.56 14.80 15.79
N ILE A 189 18.79 13.78 16.18
CA ILE A 189 17.69 13.90 17.15
C ILE A 189 18.21 14.46 18.47
N LYS A 190 19.37 13.94 18.94
CA LYS A 190 20.03 14.44 20.14
C LYS A 190 20.45 15.91 20.00
N PHE A 191 20.92 16.31 18.84
CA PHE A 191 21.30 17.72 18.59
C PHE A 191 20.07 18.63 18.52
N LEU A 192 18.99 18.18 17.88
CA LEU A 192 17.71 18.91 17.79
C LEU A 192 17.03 19.10 19.17
N SER A 193 17.36 18.26 20.16
CA SER A 193 16.87 18.42 21.53
C SER A 193 17.55 19.55 22.29
N GLY A 194 18.62 20.14 21.74
CA GLY A 194 19.29 21.31 22.27
C GLY A 194 18.42 22.56 22.23
N GLU A 195 18.61 23.45 23.20
CA GLU A 195 17.84 24.68 23.32
C GLU A 195 17.97 25.56 22.05
N GLY A 196 16.85 25.95 21.47
CA GLY A 196 16.79 26.81 20.28
C GLY A 196 17.14 26.15 18.95
N VAL A 197 17.79 24.98 18.92
CA VAL A 197 18.24 24.34 17.66
C VAL A 197 17.07 24.00 16.74
N LYS A 198 15.99 23.44 17.28
CA LYS A 198 14.78 23.12 16.52
C LYS A 198 14.12 24.35 15.91
N VAL A 199 14.17 25.49 16.59
CA VAL A 199 13.62 26.77 16.09
C VAL A 199 14.42 27.25 14.89
N HIS A 200 15.74 27.14 14.91
CA HIS A 200 16.60 27.49 13.78
C HIS A 200 16.34 26.58 12.57
N MET A 201 16.17 25.29 12.80
CA MET A 201 15.81 24.34 11.73
C MET A 201 14.47 24.73 11.08
N GLN A 202 13.43 25.01 11.87
CA GLN A 202 12.12 25.43 11.36
C GLN A 202 12.18 26.77 10.61
N LYS A 203 12.98 27.70 11.07
CA LYS A 203 13.22 28.97 10.34
C LYS A 203 13.84 28.72 8.97
N THR A 204 14.82 27.83 8.91
CA THR A 204 15.47 27.44 7.64
C THR A 204 14.50 26.71 6.72
N GLU A 205 13.74 25.75 7.23
CA GLU A 205 12.69 25.06 6.48
C GLU A 205 11.70 26.07 5.88
N ASN A 206 11.15 26.97 6.70
CA ASN A 206 10.21 27.98 6.25
C ASN A 206 10.82 28.92 5.19
N PHE A 207 12.10 29.28 5.32
CA PHE A 207 12.79 30.12 4.35
C PHE A 207 12.88 29.46 2.97
N TYR A 208 13.25 28.18 2.91
CA TYR A 208 13.38 27.46 1.64
C TYR A 208 12.04 26.97 1.08
N MET A 209 10.99 26.86 1.90
CA MET A 209 9.61 26.55 1.46
C MET A 209 8.87 27.77 0.87
N GLN A 210 9.39 28.97 1.02
CA GLN A 210 8.79 30.18 0.42
C GLN A 210 8.75 30.08 -1.10
N GLU A 211 7.89 30.89 -1.73
CA GLU A 211 7.75 30.97 -3.19
C GLU A 211 7.53 29.59 -3.88
N GLN A 212 6.68 28.74 -3.31
CA GLN A 212 6.37 27.43 -3.86
C GLN A 212 7.60 26.49 -4.00
N ASN A 213 8.48 26.50 -3.01
CA ASN A 213 9.69 25.66 -2.96
C ASN A 213 10.75 25.98 -4.05
N LYS A 214 10.71 27.14 -4.66
CA LYS A 214 11.62 27.52 -5.76
C LYS A 214 13.10 27.34 -5.42
N ASN A 215 13.48 27.56 -4.17
CA ASN A 215 14.87 27.48 -3.69
C ASN A 215 15.22 26.12 -3.05
N MET A 216 14.30 25.16 -3.02
CA MET A 216 14.52 23.86 -2.37
C MET A 216 15.65 23.08 -3.06
N HIS A 217 15.84 23.25 -4.36
CA HIS A 217 16.93 22.62 -5.11
C HIS A 217 18.32 22.92 -4.52
N ILE A 218 18.52 24.08 -3.87
CA ILE A 218 19.78 24.44 -3.20
C ILE A 218 20.05 23.52 -2.01
N VAL A 219 18.99 23.15 -1.28
CA VAL A 219 19.07 22.23 -0.13
C VAL A 219 19.37 20.82 -0.62
N ASP A 220 18.70 20.40 -1.69
CA ASP A 220 18.67 19.01 -2.16
C ASP A 220 19.88 18.65 -3.04
N ALA A 221 20.47 19.63 -3.74
CA ALA A 221 21.57 19.42 -4.69
C ALA A 221 22.76 18.59 -4.14
N PRO A 222 23.24 18.78 -2.91
CA PRO A 222 24.37 18.00 -2.39
C PRO A 222 23.99 16.60 -1.90
N LEU A 223 22.69 16.30 -1.73
CA LEU A 223 22.19 15.03 -1.23
C LEU A 223 22.08 14.02 -2.37
N LEU A 224 22.07 12.72 -2.05
CA LEU A 224 21.82 11.65 -3.00
C LEU A 224 20.35 11.32 -3.13
N PHE A 225 19.60 11.51 -2.07
CA PHE A 225 18.14 11.41 -2.02
C PHE A 225 17.60 12.27 -0.88
N THR A 226 16.33 12.58 -0.92
CA THR A 226 15.63 13.33 0.11
C THR A 226 14.53 12.48 0.74
N ILE A 227 14.32 12.63 2.04
CA ILE A 227 13.32 11.89 2.81
C ILE A 227 12.24 12.89 3.25
N ASP A 228 11.00 12.63 2.87
CA ASP A 228 9.81 13.31 3.38
C ASP A 228 9.01 12.35 4.27
N GLU A 229 9.19 12.47 5.58
CA GLU A 229 8.50 11.62 6.55
C GLU A 229 6.98 11.89 6.58
N LYS A 230 6.54 13.14 6.32
CA LYS A 230 5.13 13.52 6.36
C LYS A 230 4.32 12.83 5.26
N ASN A 231 4.90 12.78 4.05
CA ASN A 231 4.27 12.15 2.88
C ASN A 231 4.72 10.71 2.69
N ARG A 232 5.56 10.18 3.57
CA ARG A 232 6.17 8.83 3.46
C ARG A 232 6.79 8.59 2.09
N ASN A 233 7.51 9.59 1.59
CA ASN A 233 8.15 9.55 0.27
C ASN A 233 9.67 9.70 0.37
N VAL A 234 10.37 9.05 -0.56
CA VAL A 234 11.82 9.16 -0.75
C VAL A 234 12.07 9.44 -2.22
N GLU A 235 12.75 10.53 -2.52
CA GLU A 235 13.02 10.96 -3.88
C GLU A 235 14.53 10.99 -4.14
N LEU A 236 14.95 10.38 -5.26
CA LEU A 236 16.32 10.48 -5.74
C LEU A 236 16.57 11.89 -6.27
N THR A 237 17.76 12.42 -5.97
CA THR A 237 18.26 13.63 -6.61
C THR A 237 19.03 13.27 -7.88
N ASP A 238 19.35 14.26 -8.73
CA ASP A 238 20.20 14.04 -9.91
C ASP A 238 21.54 13.41 -9.52
N ARG A 239 22.13 13.86 -8.42
CA ARG A 239 23.37 13.29 -7.87
C ARG A 239 23.21 11.83 -7.41
N GLY A 240 22.02 11.47 -6.92
CA GLY A 240 21.68 10.10 -6.56
C GLY A 240 21.56 9.20 -7.79
N VAL A 241 20.92 9.71 -8.85
CA VAL A 241 20.82 9.01 -10.15
C VAL A 241 22.21 8.79 -10.74
N ASP A 242 23.06 9.81 -10.75
CA ASP A 242 24.46 9.71 -11.21
C ASP A 242 25.26 8.69 -10.39
N PHE A 243 25.03 8.65 -9.07
CA PHE A 243 25.68 7.69 -8.19
C PHE A 243 25.27 6.25 -8.51
N LEU A 244 23.99 6.00 -8.76
CA LEU A 244 23.47 4.68 -9.14
C LEU A 244 23.94 4.25 -10.53
N SER A 245 24.06 5.20 -11.46
CA SER A 245 24.50 4.94 -12.85
C SER A 245 25.99 4.64 -12.98
N LYS A 246 26.78 4.87 -11.93
CA LYS A 246 28.20 4.52 -11.92
C LYS A 246 28.40 3.01 -12.07
N GLY A 247 29.05 2.62 -13.16
CA GLY A 247 29.33 1.22 -13.49
C GLY A 247 28.30 0.56 -14.41
N GLU A 248 27.27 1.29 -14.84
CA GLU A 248 26.37 0.84 -15.90
C GLU A 248 26.92 1.20 -17.28
N ASN A 249 26.62 0.36 -18.28
CA ASN A 249 27.00 0.62 -19.68
C ASN A 249 26.13 1.72 -20.32
N ASP A 250 24.91 1.93 -19.82
CA ASP A 250 23.97 2.94 -20.26
C ASP A 250 23.92 4.08 -19.24
N PRO A 251 24.37 5.30 -19.56
CA PRO A 251 24.28 6.44 -18.66
C PRO A 251 22.83 6.84 -18.30
N ASN A 252 21.86 6.47 -19.15
CA ASN A 252 20.43 6.73 -18.94
C ASN A 252 19.69 5.56 -18.26
N PHE A 253 20.41 4.60 -17.70
CA PHE A 253 19.85 3.37 -17.13
C PHE A 253 18.82 3.63 -16.00
N TYR A 254 18.99 4.71 -15.25
CA TYR A 254 18.09 5.16 -14.17
C TYR A 254 17.38 6.47 -14.50
N ILE A 255 17.36 6.89 -15.76
CA ILE A 255 16.66 8.11 -16.20
C ILE A 255 15.43 7.70 -17.02
N MET A 256 14.27 8.24 -16.62
CA MET A 256 13.04 8.01 -17.39
C MET A 256 13.09 8.79 -18.69
N PRO A 257 12.87 8.16 -19.85
CA PRO A 257 12.70 8.89 -21.09
C PRO A 257 11.39 9.70 -21.07
N ASP A 258 11.40 10.87 -21.70
CA ASP A 258 10.15 11.58 -21.97
C ASP A 258 9.41 10.86 -23.11
N ILE A 259 8.54 9.94 -22.72
CA ILE A 259 7.77 9.12 -23.67
C ILE A 259 6.94 9.98 -24.62
N THR A 260 6.48 11.16 -24.18
CA THR A 260 5.66 12.06 -24.99
C THR A 260 6.48 12.67 -26.11
N GLU A 261 7.67 13.18 -25.78
CA GLU A 261 8.59 13.76 -26.76
C GLU A 261 9.11 12.69 -27.74
N GLU A 262 9.54 11.54 -27.22
CA GLU A 262 10.05 10.45 -28.07
C GLU A 262 8.97 9.87 -28.98
N MET A 263 7.73 9.70 -28.50
CA MET A 263 6.60 9.28 -29.34
C MET A 263 6.25 10.32 -30.42
N GLN A 264 6.34 11.62 -30.10
CA GLN A 264 6.16 12.68 -31.09
C GLN A 264 7.26 12.63 -32.16
N ASN A 265 8.51 12.44 -31.76
CA ASN A 265 9.64 12.31 -32.66
C ASN A 265 9.51 11.09 -33.58
N LEU A 266 9.03 9.96 -33.06
CA LEU A 266 8.72 8.78 -33.88
C LEU A 266 7.58 9.04 -34.87
N ASN A 267 6.53 9.76 -34.46
CA ASN A 267 5.42 10.13 -35.34
C ASN A 267 5.87 11.07 -36.47
N LEU A 268 6.77 12.01 -36.18
CA LEU A 268 7.35 12.90 -37.22
C LEU A 268 8.15 12.13 -38.28
N ARG A 269 8.72 10.97 -37.90
CA ARG A 269 9.48 10.09 -38.78
C ARG A 269 8.62 8.97 -39.42
N GLU A 270 7.30 9.05 -39.34
CA GLU A 270 6.36 8.03 -39.86
C GLU A 270 6.58 7.74 -41.33
N THR A 271 6.84 8.78 -42.15
CA THR A 271 7.08 8.62 -43.61
C THR A 271 8.40 7.91 -43.94
N GLU A 272 9.40 7.97 -43.02
CA GLU A 272 10.70 7.30 -43.18
C GLU A 272 10.66 5.86 -42.69
N LEU A 273 9.95 5.60 -41.59
CA LEU A 273 9.95 4.31 -40.87
C LEU A 273 8.94 3.31 -41.46
N GLY A 274 7.82 3.78 -42.00
CA GLY A 274 6.80 2.93 -42.58
C GLY A 274 6.32 1.80 -41.65
N THR A 275 6.47 0.54 -42.04
CA THR A 275 6.08 -0.63 -41.27
C THR A 275 6.89 -0.85 -39.99
N LYS A 276 8.10 -0.26 -39.83
CA LYS A 276 8.94 -0.36 -38.65
C LYS A 276 8.51 0.57 -37.52
N LEU A 277 7.63 1.53 -37.81
CA LEU A 277 7.15 2.47 -36.79
C LEU A 277 6.50 1.77 -35.60
N THR A 278 5.73 0.72 -35.86
CA THR A 278 5.07 -0.06 -34.80
C THR A 278 6.09 -0.80 -33.93
N GLU A 279 7.10 -1.40 -34.57
CA GLU A 279 8.17 -2.11 -33.84
C GLU A 279 9.00 -1.14 -32.97
N GLU A 280 9.35 0.05 -33.47
CA GLU A 280 10.11 1.04 -32.70
C GLU A 280 9.27 1.63 -31.54
N ARG A 281 7.96 1.81 -31.75
CA ARG A 281 7.04 2.19 -30.67
C ARG A 281 6.96 1.12 -29.58
N ASP A 282 6.85 -0.14 -29.96
CA ASP A 282 6.79 -1.26 -29.00
C ASP A 282 8.09 -1.36 -28.19
N ILE A 283 9.25 -1.18 -28.83
CA ILE A 283 10.56 -1.15 -28.17
C ILE A 283 10.64 0.01 -27.17
N LEU A 284 10.20 1.21 -27.55
CA LEU A 284 10.19 2.39 -26.68
C LEU A 284 9.28 2.19 -25.45
N VAL A 285 8.07 1.67 -25.66
CA VAL A 285 7.13 1.37 -24.57
C VAL A 285 7.70 0.31 -23.63
N GLN A 286 8.36 -0.71 -24.18
CA GLN A 286 8.99 -1.76 -23.39
C GLN A 286 10.16 -1.22 -22.56
N ASP A 287 11.06 -0.41 -23.15
CA ASP A 287 12.17 0.23 -22.43
C ASP A 287 11.66 1.15 -21.31
N TYR A 288 10.64 1.95 -21.61
CA TYR A 288 9.98 2.78 -20.61
C TYR A 288 9.43 1.95 -19.44
N SER A 289 8.74 0.85 -19.74
CA SER A 289 8.17 -0.03 -18.73
C SER A 289 9.25 -0.66 -17.84
N ILE A 290 10.36 -1.11 -18.43
CA ILE A 290 11.49 -1.69 -17.69
C ILE A 290 12.15 -0.65 -16.79
N LYS A 291 12.41 0.57 -17.29
CA LYS A 291 13.01 1.66 -16.53
C LYS A 291 12.11 2.14 -15.40
N ALA A 292 10.79 2.27 -15.68
CA ALA A 292 9.79 2.64 -14.66
C ALA A 292 9.75 1.63 -13.51
N ARG A 293 9.70 0.33 -13.83
CA ARG A 293 9.71 -0.73 -12.82
C ARG A 293 10.99 -0.68 -11.99
N ARG A 294 12.15 -0.53 -12.61
CA ARG A 294 13.45 -0.44 -11.93
C ARG A 294 13.53 0.74 -10.96
N LEU A 295 13.12 1.92 -11.39
CA LEU A 295 13.08 3.11 -10.54
C LEU A 295 12.08 2.94 -9.39
N HIS A 296 10.95 2.28 -9.64
CA HIS A 296 10.00 1.92 -8.61
C HIS A 296 10.63 0.99 -7.57
N SER A 297 11.32 -0.07 -8.00
CA SER A 297 12.03 -1.01 -7.12
C SER A 297 13.11 -0.31 -6.29
N VAL A 298 13.87 0.61 -6.87
CA VAL A 298 14.86 1.45 -6.15
C VAL A 298 14.17 2.32 -5.11
N SER A 299 13.05 2.96 -5.44
CA SER A 299 12.28 3.78 -4.50
C SER A 299 11.75 2.95 -3.33
N GLN A 300 11.24 1.75 -3.57
CA GLN A 300 10.75 0.86 -2.50
C GLN A 300 11.91 0.36 -1.61
N LEU A 301 13.05 0.02 -2.19
CA LEU A 301 14.26 -0.32 -1.42
C LEU A 301 14.73 0.85 -0.57
N LEU A 302 14.78 2.07 -1.11
CA LEU A 302 15.12 3.26 -0.34
C LEU A 302 14.15 3.49 0.82
N LYS A 303 12.85 3.33 0.60
CA LYS A 303 11.85 3.38 1.68
C LYS A 303 12.11 2.33 2.75
N ALA A 304 12.41 1.10 2.34
CA ALA A 304 12.72 0.01 3.26
C ALA A 304 13.95 0.30 4.15
N TYR A 305 15.00 0.94 3.58
CA TYR A 305 16.20 1.30 4.34
C TYR A 305 16.05 2.55 5.21
N THR A 306 15.20 3.51 4.82
CA THR A 306 15.12 4.83 5.46
C THR A 306 13.99 4.98 6.44
N MET A 307 12.85 4.32 6.19
CA MET A 307 11.60 4.55 6.94
C MET A 307 11.20 3.38 7.83
N PHE A 308 11.66 2.16 7.53
CA PHE A 308 11.24 0.95 8.22
C PHE A 308 12.38 0.34 9.04
N GLU A 309 12.15 0.19 10.34
CA GLU A 309 13.10 -0.36 11.28
C GLU A 309 12.68 -1.76 11.73
N LYS A 310 13.65 -2.68 11.71
CA LYS A 310 13.46 -4.03 12.25
C LYS A 310 13.15 -3.97 13.74
N ASP A 311 12.31 -4.87 14.20
CA ASP A 311 11.84 -5.01 15.59
C ASP A 311 10.96 -3.84 16.07
N THR A 312 10.63 -2.90 15.17
CA THR A 312 9.69 -1.80 15.42
C THR A 312 8.53 -1.88 14.44
N ASP A 313 8.80 -1.75 13.14
CA ASP A 313 7.76 -1.76 12.09
C ASP A 313 7.49 -3.17 11.56
N TYR A 314 8.49 -4.05 11.64
CA TYR A 314 8.41 -5.45 11.21
C TYR A 314 9.40 -6.32 11.97
N VAL A 315 9.14 -7.63 11.98
CA VAL A 315 10.04 -8.65 12.54
C VAL A 315 10.37 -9.69 11.47
N VAL A 316 11.50 -10.38 11.61
CA VAL A 316 11.87 -11.53 10.77
C VAL A 316 11.72 -12.79 11.60
N MET A 317 10.76 -13.64 11.23
CA MET A 317 10.49 -14.91 11.89
C MET A 317 10.30 -16.01 10.85
N GLU A 318 10.87 -17.17 11.09
CA GLU A 318 10.75 -18.35 10.21
C GLU A 318 11.16 -18.07 8.75
N GLY A 319 12.12 -17.16 8.54
CA GLY A 319 12.56 -16.76 7.20
C GLY A 319 11.56 -15.88 6.45
N GLN A 320 10.63 -15.22 7.15
CA GLN A 320 9.64 -14.32 6.58
C GLN A 320 9.61 -12.98 7.32
N VAL A 321 9.32 -11.91 6.59
CA VAL A 321 9.03 -10.60 7.16
C VAL A 321 7.57 -10.57 7.60
N LYS A 322 7.31 -10.24 8.87
CA LYS A 322 5.96 -10.06 9.44
C LYS A 322 5.79 -8.64 9.92
N ILE A 323 4.68 -8.01 9.56
CA ILE A 323 4.37 -6.63 9.95
C ILE A 323 4.03 -6.57 11.45
N VAL A 324 4.49 -5.52 12.11
CA VAL A 324 4.10 -5.19 13.49
C VAL A 324 3.17 -3.98 13.44
N ASP A 325 2.03 -4.09 14.11
CA ASP A 325 1.08 -2.98 14.26
C ASP A 325 1.65 -1.92 15.21
N GLU A 326 1.79 -0.69 14.75
CA GLU A 326 2.35 0.44 15.52
C GLU A 326 1.55 0.73 16.80
N GLN A 327 0.23 0.48 16.81
CA GLN A 327 -0.64 0.83 17.95
C GLN A 327 -0.68 -0.27 18.99
N THR A 328 -0.73 -1.52 18.57
CA THR A 328 -0.91 -2.67 19.48
C THR A 328 0.38 -3.42 19.75
N GLY A 329 1.43 -3.23 18.95
CA GLY A 329 2.67 -3.99 19.00
C GLY A 329 2.50 -5.48 18.63
N ARG A 330 1.35 -5.86 18.06
CA ARG A 330 1.05 -7.23 17.65
C ARG A 330 1.49 -7.52 16.23
N MET A 331 1.95 -8.74 16.00
CA MET A 331 2.24 -9.20 14.64
C MET A 331 0.94 -9.39 13.85
N MET A 332 0.93 -8.86 12.64
CA MET A 332 -0.19 -8.99 11.71
C MET A 332 0.07 -10.19 10.79
N GLU A 333 -0.48 -11.36 11.14
CA GLU A 333 -0.31 -12.55 10.32
C GLU A 333 -1.02 -12.42 8.97
N GLY A 334 -0.34 -12.87 7.91
CA GLY A 334 -0.89 -12.88 6.55
C GLY A 334 -1.00 -11.52 5.87
N ARG A 335 -0.67 -10.42 6.55
CA ARG A 335 -0.61 -9.08 5.92
C ARG A 335 0.75 -8.82 5.30
N ARG A 336 0.75 -8.14 4.16
CA ARG A 336 1.94 -7.69 3.43
C ARG A 336 1.80 -6.20 3.09
N TYR A 337 2.92 -5.48 3.05
CA TYR A 337 2.93 -4.13 2.50
C TYR A 337 2.69 -4.19 0.99
N SER A 338 1.98 -3.19 0.47
CA SER A 338 1.67 -3.05 -0.96
C SER A 338 2.85 -2.50 -1.77
N ASP A 339 2.66 -2.48 -3.08
CA ASP A 339 3.49 -1.76 -4.06
C ASP A 339 4.98 -2.17 -4.08
N GLY A 340 5.30 -3.43 -3.75
CA GLY A 340 6.68 -3.92 -3.77
C GLY A 340 7.49 -3.61 -2.51
N LEU A 341 6.93 -2.85 -1.54
CA LEU A 341 7.63 -2.52 -0.29
C LEU A 341 7.94 -3.78 0.55
N HIS A 342 7.02 -4.74 0.59
CA HIS A 342 7.24 -5.97 1.35
C HIS A 342 8.41 -6.76 0.75
N GLN A 343 8.49 -6.86 -0.57
CA GLN A 343 9.60 -7.48 -1.30
C GLN A 343 10.92 -6.74 -1.05
N ALA A 344 10.88 -5.41 -1.00
CA ALA A 344 12.04 -4.60 -0.65
C ALA A 344 12.56 -4.88 0.77
N LEU A 345 11.66 -5.08 1.74
CA LEU A 345 12.01 -5.47 3.11
C LEU A 345 12.56 -6.90 3.16
N GLU A 346 11.96 -7.84 2.42
CA GLU A 346 12.45 -9.22 2.29
C GLU A 346 13.86 -9.23 1.70
N ALA A 347 14.12 -8.46 0.64
CA ALA A 347 15.45 -8.30 0.06
C ALA A 347 16.44 -7.66 1.04
N LYS A 348 16.04 -6.59 1.76
CA LYS A 348 16.85 -5.93 2.79
C LYS A 348 17.32 -6.93 3.85
N GLU A 349 16.43 -7.79 4.33
CA GLU A 349 16.72 -8.76 5.40
C GLU A 349 17.33 -10.09 4.90
N ASN A 350 17.62 -10.22 3.61
CA ASN A 350 18.15 -11.46 2.99
C ASN A 350 17.25 -12.69 3.22
N VAL A 351 15.94 -12.50 3.25
CA VAL A 351 14.98 -13.59 3.22
C VAL A 351 14.47 -13.78 1.80
N LYS A 352 13.82 -14.92 1.53
CA LYS A 352 13.26 -15.18 0.21
C LYS A 352 12.24 -14.11 -0.16
N VAL A 353 12.46 -13.45 -1.30
CA VAL A 353 11.53 -12.45 -1.83
C VAL A 353 10.28 -13.15 -2.35
N GLY A 354 9.13 -12.78 -1.83
CA GLY A 354 7.85 -13.32 -2.26
C GLY A 354 7.36 -12.64 -3.55
N GLU A 355 6.40 -13.29 -4.21
CA GLU A 355 5.76 -12.75 -5.40
C GLU A 355 5.03 -11.44 -5.10
N ILE A 356 5.05 -10.50 -6.05
CA ILE A 356 4.23 -9.30 -5.97
C ILE A 356 2.77 -9.70 -6.11
N THR A 357 1.94 -9.19 -5.20
CA THR A 357 0.50 -9.41 -5.25
C THR A 357 -0.18 -8.17 -5.84
N GLN A 358 -1.00 -8.40 -6.85
CA GLN A 358 -1.86 -7.37 -7.42
C GLN A 358 -3.24 -7.44 -6.75
N THR A 359 -3.77 -6.29 -6.35
CA THR A 359 -5.15 -6.20 -5.86
C THR A 359 -6.11 -6.29 -7.06
N TYR A 360 -6.94 -7.33 -7.08
CA TYR A 360 -7.94 -7.53 -8.13
C TYR A 360 -9.25 -6.83 -7.80
N ALA A 361 -9.66 -6.85 -6.55
CA ALA A 361 -10.91 -6.25 -6.11
C ALA A 361 -10.83 -5.79 -4.66
N THR A 362 -11.49 -4.68 -4.35
CA THR A 362 -11.60 -4.15 -3.00
C THR A 362 -12.97 -3.53 -2.75
N VAL A 363 -13.51 -3.70 -1.55
CA VAL A 363 -14.74 -3.03 -1.09
C VAL A 363 -14.68 -2.84 0.42
N THR A 364 -15.13 -1.70 0.92
CA THR A 364 -15.36 -1.53 2.36
C THR A 364 -16.72 -2.11 2.75
N LEU A 365 -16.87 -2.60 3.98
CA LEU A 365 -18.14 -3.10 4.49
C LEU A 365 -19.25 -2.05 4.35
N GLN A 366 -18.95 -0.79 4.64
CA GLN A 366 -19.90 0.32 4.48
C GLN A 366 -20.41 0.44 3.03
N ASN A 367 -19.53 0.34 2.04
CA ASN A 367 -19.93 0.41 0.63
C ASN A 367 -20.68 -0.83 0.18
N TYR A 368 -20.34 -2.00 0.70
CA TYR A 368 -21.07 -3.22 0.43
C TYR A 368 -22.52 -3.14 0.94
N PHE A 369 -22.73 -2.76 2.21
CA PHE A 369 -24.08 -2.69 2.79
C PHE A 369 -24.97 -1.60 2.18
N ARG A 370 -24.41 -0.57 1.57
CA ARG A 370 -25.17 0.41 0.77
C ARG A 370 -25.88 -0.19 -0.45
N LYS A 371 -25.56 -1.39 -0.84
CA LYS A 371 -26.21 -2.09 -1.95
C LYS A 371 -27.59 -2.63 -1.60
N TYR A 372 -27.87 -2.80 -0.32
CA TYR A 372 -29.16 -3.29 0.13
C TYR A 372 -30.23 -2.22 0.04
N HIS A 373 -31.42 -2.64 -0.42
CA HIS A 373 -32.58 -1.76 -0.49
C HIS A 373 -33.10 -1.37 0.90
N LYS A 374 -33.04 -2.32 1.85
CA LYS A 374 -33.38 -2.12 3.26
C LYS A 374 -32.26 -2.63 4.15
N LEU A 375 -31.92 -1.86 5.16
CA LEU A 375 -30.89 -2.18 6.12
C LEU A 375 -31.37 -1.91 7.53
N CYS A 376 -31.12 -2.83 8.47
CA CYS A 376 -31.32 -2.63 9.90
C CYS A 376 -30.20 -3.29 10.71
N GLY A 377 -30.04 -2.87 11.96
CA GLY A 377 -29.03 -3.39 12.88
C GLY A 377 -29.41 -3.12 14.33
#